data_e5cff7b06b98d00833bbf4669c753cee
#
_entry.id   e5cff7b06b98d00833bbf4669c753cee
#
_cell.length_a   1.000
_cell.length_b   1.000
_cell.length_c   1.000
_cell.angle_alpha   90.00
_cell.angle_beta   90.00
_cell.angle_gamma   90.00
#
_symmetry.space_group_name_H-M   'P 1'
#
loop_
_entity.id
_entity.type
_entity.pdbx_description
1 polymer ?
#
loop_
_entity_poly.entity_id
_entity_poly.type
_entity_poly.pdbx_seq_one_letter_code
_entity_poly.pdbx_strand_id
1 'polypeptide(L)'
;MKRIISVLLAFFIAVSAAGCSHQSTAKPSSQSSTTSQDFDKITLGLTYIPDVQFGPIYVALEKGYFREAGVDVTLRHHGAQEALFGALESGAEDIVFAGATEMMQARSQGIDVVNWATLYQNYPVTLIVPKSAGVKTPADLEGKKIGLPGPYGENYYALLAMQDSYNLGQKVTPSYIGYTQVAALVSQQVDAIIGFENNDLIAIRNAGLDVEQIPLVKGEIPLVGAGLGSLKTNLNPKVYARILSAIEKGVKDSQEDPQAAMDLIAKHVPSLADPDQRALATEVFQATLKLYSGNAQFGHQDPQLWEEMSIFLAKAGIVDKAVPPLNVFSAEVVKLSQAAKQP
;
A
#
# COMPACT_ATOMS: atom_id res chain seq x y z
N MET A 1 12.24 29.33 -50.74
CA MET A 1 13.27 29.58 -51.78
C MET A 1 14.46 28.68 -51.49
N LYS A 2 14.87 27.92 -52.53
CA LYS A 2 16.18 27.24 -52.78
C LYS A 2 16.56 26.13 -51.79
N ARG A 3 16.46 24.80 -52.09
CA ARG A 3 17.26 23.97 -53.03
C ARG A 3 18.75 23.99 -52.66
N ILE A 4 19.48 22.85 -52.45
CA ILE A 4 20.00 21.92 -53.50
C ILE A 4 20.79 20.82 -52.77
N ILE A 5 20.54 19.52 -52.99
CA ILE A 5 21.27 18.51 -53.82
C ILE A 5 22.42 17.77 -53.09
N SER A 6 22.24 16.51 -52.91
CA SER A 6 22.92 15.26 -53.36
C SER A 6 24.44 15.27 -53.55
N VAL A 7 25.11 14.16 -53.15
CA VAL A 7 25.89 13.29 -54.03
C VAL A 7 26.25 11.97 -53.34
N LEU A 8 25.99 10.87 -54.03
CA LEU A 8 26.45 9.48 -53.84
C LEU A 8 27.98 9.37 -54.04
N LEU A 9 28.63 8.42 -53.33
CA LEU A 9 29.68 7.62 -54.01
C LEU A 9 29.81 6.25 -53.32
N ALA A 10 29.53 5.25 -54.12
CA ALA A 10 29.83 3.83 -53.87
C ALA A 10 31.27 3.52 -54.26
N PHE A 11 31.97 2.70 -53.48
CA PHE A 11 33.20 2.04 -53.95
C PHE A 11 33.20 0.58 -53.53
N PHE A 12 33.11 -0.26 -54.54
CA PHE A 12 33.33 -1.70 -54.52
C PHE A 12 34.82 -1.97 -54.66
N ILE A 13 35.43 -2.80 -53.81
CA ILE A 13 36.61 -3.57 -54.17
C ILE A 13 36.49 -4.94 -53.52
N ALA A 14 36.40 -5.96 -54.36
CA ALA A 14 36.60 -7.35 -54.04
C ALA A 14 38.03 -7.76 -54.33
N VAL A 15 38.68 -8.47 -53.42
CA VAL A 15 39.88 -9.29 -53.73
C VAL A 15 39.81 -10.61 -52.97
N SER A 16 40.07 -11.63 -53.73
CA SER A 16 39.95 -13.07 -53.49
C SER A 16 41.11 -13.72 -52.75
N ALA A 17 40.83 -14.75 -51.98
CA ALA A 17 41.43 -16.05 -51.85
C ALA A 17 42.97 -16.23 -51.58
N ALA A 18 43.27 -16.93 -50.53
CA ALA A 18 43.96 -18.22 -50.59
C ALA A 18 44.29 -18.77 -49.16
N GLY A 19 43.88 -19.87 -48.85
CA GLY A 19 44.00 -20.87 -47.95
C GLY A 19 45.29 -21.12 -47.20
N CYS A 20 45.14 -21.65 -45.95
CA CYS A 20 45.97 -22.69 -45.42
C CYS A 20 45.27 -23.34 -44.22
N SER A 21 45.03 -24.62 -44.35
CA SER A 21 44.52 -25.51 -43.31
C SER A 21 45.52 -25.65 -42.16
N HIS A 22 45.04 -25.32 -40.93
CA HIS A 22 45.62 -25.90 -39.71
C HIS A 22 44.50 -26.50 -38.88
N GLN A 23 44.46 -27.80 -38.85
CA GLN A 23 43.65 -28.59 -37.97
C GLN A 23 44.21 -28.49 -36.55
N SER A 24 43.58 -27.60 -35.75
CA SER A 24 43.77 -27.62 -34.30
C SER A 24 42.54 -28.26 -33.68
N THR A 25 42.75 -29.41 -33.08
CA THR A 25 41.77 -30.09 -32.21
C THR A 25 41.46 -29.23 -31.01
N ALA A 26 40.42 -28.44 -31.13
CA ALA A 26 39.84 -27.71 -30.00
C ALA A 26 38.93 -28.66 -29.24
N LYS A 27 39.28 -28.92 -27.98
CA LYS A 27 38.46 -29.51 -26.94
C LYS A 27 37.13 -28.74 -26.87
N PRO A 28 35.97 -29.40 -26.76
CA PRO A 28 34.73 -28.68 -26.59
C PRO A 28 34.79 -27.93 -25.26
N SER A 29 34.87 -26.61 -25.34
CA SER A 29 34.60 -25.74 -24.20
C SER A 29 33.13 -25.92 -23.85
N SER A 30 32.89 -26.43 -22.66
CA SER A 30 31.58 -26.44 -22.03
C SER A 30 31.08 -24.98 -22.01
N GLN A 31 30.22 -24.62 -22.96
CA GLN A 31 29.38 -23.45 -22.82
C GLN A 31 28.51 -23.71 -21.60
N SER A 32 28.85 -23.07 -20.47
CA SER A 32 27.91 -22.87 -19.41
C SER A 32 26.74 -22.07 -20.02
N SER A 33 25.66 -22.77 -20.34
CA SER A 33 24.37 -22.18 -20.60
C SER A 33 23.97 -21.47 -19.31
N THR A 34 24.24 -20.18 -19.23
CA THR A 34 23.53 -19.28 -18.32
C THR A 34 22.10 -19.36 -18.78
N THR A 35 21.30 -20.23 -18.17
CA THR A 35 19.85 -20.18 -18.24
C THR A 35 19.49 -18.80 -17.71
N SER A 36 19.10 -17.88 -18.58
CA SER A 36 18.44 -16.65 -18.19
C SER A 36 17.18 -17.10 -17.44
N GLN A 37 17.20 -16.93 -16.11
CA GLN A 37 16.03 -17.19 -15.30
C GLN A 37 14.98 -16.18 -15.76
N ASP A 38 13.92 -16.66 -16.39
CA ASP A 38 12.81 -15.81 -16.86
C ASP A 38 11.97 -15.48 -15.63
N PHE A 39 12.05 -14.22 -15.18
CA PHE A 39 11.29 -13.73 -14.04
C PHE A 39 9.93 -13.22 -14.50
N ASP A 40 8.86 -13.51 -13.74
CA ASP A 40 7.61 -12.78 -13.89
C ASP A 40 7.84 -11.31 -13.53
N LYS A 41 7.57 -10.40 -14.46
CA LYS A 41 7.72 -8.95 -14.24
C LYS A 41 6.44 -8.40 -13.70
N ILE A 42 6.51 -7.70 -12.57
CA ILE A 42 5.34 -7.15 -11.87
C ILE A 42 5.63 -5.71 -11.45
N THR A 43 4.74 -4.79 -11.78
CA THR A 43 4.73 -3.44 -11.23
C THR A 43 3.75 -3.37 -10.07
N LEU A 44 4.26 -3.07 -8.87
CA LEU A 44 3.48 -2.88 -7.65
C LEU A 44 3.32 -1.39 -7.36
N GLY A 45 2.10 -0.88 -7.46
CA GLY A 45 1.71 0.48 -7.10
C GLY A 45 1.55 0.63 -5.60
N LEU A 46 2.19 1.66 -5.05
CA LEU A 46 2.07 2.10 -3.67
C LEU A 46 1.34 3.45 -3.68
N THR A 47 0.13 3.48 -3.12
CA THR A 47 -0.83 4.57 -3.30
C THR A 47 -0.51 5.85 -2.51
N TYR A 48 0.75 6.09 -2.26
CA TYR A 48 1.28 7.29 -1.61
C TYR A 48 2.72 7.57 -2.06
N ILE A 49 3.25 8.74 -1.68
CA ILE A 49 4.67 9.07 -1.85
C ILE A 49 5.56 8.09 -1.06
N PRO A 50 6.87 8.00 -1.37
CA PRO A 50 7.77 7.17 -0.59
C PRO A 50 7.69 7.45 0.91
N ASP A 51 7.33 6.43 1.68
CA ASP A 51 7.09 6.54 3.12
C ASP A 51 7.48 5.24 3.85
N VAL A 52 7.84 5.35 5.13
CA VAL A 52 8.23 4.20 5.96
C VAL A 52 7.11 3.19 6.19
N GLN A 53 5.86 3.57 5.98
CA GLN A 53 4.70 2.69 6.07
C GLN A 53 4.73 1.55 5.04
N PHE A 54 5.46 1.74 3.93
CA PHE A 54 5.74 0.68 2.95
C PHE A 54 7.01 -0.13 3.27
N GLY A 55 7.64 0.14 4.41
CA GLY A 55 8.94 -0.41 4.80
C GLY A 55 9.11 -1.90 4.57
N PRO A 56 8.18 -2.79 4.98
CA PRO A 56 8.32 -4.22 4.75
C PRO A 56 8.43 -4.61 3.27
N ILE A 57 7.80 -3.86 2.37
CA ILE A 57 7.88 -4.08 0.91
C ILE A 57 9.25 -3.66 0.40
N TYR A 58 9.80 -2.54 0.89
CA TYR A 58 11.18 -2.13 0.57
C TYR A 58 12.20 -3.14 1.08
N VAL A 59 12.02 -3.64 2.30
CA VAL A 59 12.89 -4.68 2.87
C VAL A 59 12.86 -5.95 2.02
N ALA A 60 11.68 -6.39 1.59
CA ALA A 60 11.54 -7.54 0.71
C ALA A 60 12.26 -7.34 -0.64
N LEU A 61 12.18 -6.13 -1.20
CA LEU A 61 12.87 -5.78 -2.45
C LEU A 61 14.40 -5.77 -2.25
N GLU A 62 14.88 -5.05 -1.24
CA GLU A 62 16.32 -4.86 -1.00
C GLU A 62 17.04 -6.14 -0.58
N LYS A 63 16.35 -7.04 0.12
CA LYS A 63 16.87 -8.38 0.47
C LYS A 63 16.73 -9.39 -0.66
N GLY A 64 16.11 -9.01 -1.79
CA GLY A 64 16.00 -9.87 -2.96
C GLY A 64 14.93 -10.95 -2.86
N TYR A 65 14.02 -10.90 -1.88
CA TYR A 65 13.01 -11.94 -1.65
C TYR A 65 12.04 -12.13 -2.81
N PHE A 66 11.74 -11.07 -3.57
CA PHE A 66 10.94 -11.19 -4.79
C PHE A 66 11.71 -11.99 -5.86
N ARG A 67 13.00 -11.71 -6.06
CA ARG A 67 13.84 -12.43 -7.04
C ARG A 67 14.07 -13.90 -6.63
N GLU A 68 14.29 -14.18 -5.35
CA GLU A 68 14.34 -15.55 -4.83
C GLU A 68 13.04 -16.30 -5.13
N ALA A 69 11.90 -15.60 -5.10
CA ALA A 69 10.59 -16.14 -5.44
C ALA A 69 10.32 -16.21 -6.96
N GLY A 70 11.29 -15.86 -7.82
CA GLY A 70 11.17 -15.90 -9.27
C GLY A 70 10.32 -14.76 -9.84
N VAL A 71 10.26 -13.60 -9.16
CA VAL A 71 9.51 -12.42 -9.58
C VAL A 71 10.43 -11.19 -9.60
N ASP A 72 10.39 -10.42 -10.68
CA ASP A 72 11.10 -9.14 -10.79
C ASP A 72 10.09 -8.01 -10.53
N VAL A 73 10.11 -7.46 -9.30
CA VAL A 73 9.16 -6.44 -8.85
C VAL A 73 9.74 -5.05 -9.05
N THR A 74 8.98 -4.20 -9.72
CA THR A 74 9.22 -2.75 -9.79
C THR A 74 8.20 -2.06 -8.89
N LEU A 75 8.67 -1.20 -7.98
CA LEU A 75 7.79 -0.36 -7.15
C LEU A 75 7.50 0.96 -7.85
N ARG A 76 6.24 1.37 -7.83
CA ARG A 76 5.78 2.65 -8.35
C ARG A 76 5.01 3.39 -7.26
N HIS A 77 5.37 4.63 -7.00
CA HIS A 77 4.66 5.49 -6.06
C HIS A 77 3.66 6.39 -6.77
N HIS A 78 2.48 6.53 -6.19
CA HIS A 78 1.46 7.43 -6.71
C HIS A 78 1.75 8.89 -6.35
N GLY A 79 1.44 9.79 -7.29
CA GLY A 79 1.40 11.22 -7.03
C GLY A 79 0.10 11.65 -6.37
N ALA A 80 0.12 12.79 -5.67
CA ALA A 80 -1.04 13.31 -4.93
C ALA A 80 -2.30 13.60 -5.78
N GLN A 81 -2.16 13.75 -7.09
CA GLN A 81 -3.25 14.04 -8.02
C GLN A 81 -3.62 12.85 -8.91
N GLU A 82 -3.06 11.69 -8.63
CA GLU A 82 -3.28 10.48 -9.43
C GLU A 82 -4.58 9.78 -9.02
N ALA A 83 -5.35 9.33 -10.03
CA ALA A 83 -6.51 8.48 -9.78
C ALA A 83 -6.05 7.13 -9.23
N LEU A 84 -6.59 6.73 -8.07
CA LEU A 84 -6.11 5.62 -7.25
C LEU A 84 -5.95 4.29 -8.01
N PHE A 85 -6.85 4.00 -8.94
CA PHE A 85 -6.85 2.77 -9.73
C PHE A 85 -6.57 2.98 -11.22
N GLY A 86 -6.29 4.23 -11.64
CA GLY A 86 -6.06 4.56 -13.06
C GLY A 86 -4.85 3.84 -13.67
N ALA A 87 -3.80 3.63 -12.87
CA ALA A 87 -2.62 2.91 -13.31
C ALA A 87 -2.88 1.40 -13.50
N LEU A 88 -3.72 0.80 -12.64
CA LEU A 88 -4.20 -0.57 -12.83
C LEU A 88 -5.03 -0.71 -14.11
N GLU A 89 -5.98 0.19 -14.35
CA GLU A 89 -6.84 0.16 -15.53
C GLU A 89 -6.06 0.35 -16.83
N SER A 90 -5.02 1.18 -16.82
CA SER A 90 -4.15 1.40 -17.98
C SER A 90 -3.10 0.31 -18.19
N GLY A 91 -2.92 -0.61 -17.24
CA GLY A 91 -1.87 -1.63 -17.27
C GLY A 91 -0.47 -1.09 -16.95
N ALA A 92 -0.36 0.12 -16.38
CA ALA A 92 0.90 0.66 -15.86
C ALA A 92 1.33 -0.01 -14.53
N GLU A 93 0.37 -0.64 -13.85
CA GLU A 93 0.55 -1.43 -12.64
C GLU A 93 -0.20 -2.77 -12.77
N ASP A 94 0.36 -3.80 -12.17
CA ASP A 94 -0.25 -5.13 -12.09
C ASP A 94 -0.96 -5.33 -10.75
N ILE A 95 -0.40 -4.74 -9.70
CA ILE A 95 -0.82 -4.85 -8.30
C ILE A 95 -0.86 -3.45 -7.70
N VAL A 96 -1.82 -3.20 -6.83
CA VAL A 96 -1.91 -1.98 -6.02
C VAL A 96 -1.99 -2.32 -4.54
N PHE A 97 -1.28 -1.54 -3.70
CA PHE A 97 -1.48 -1.51 -2.25
C PHE A 97 -2.40 -0.33 -1.92
N ALA A 98 -3.64 -0.62 -1.51
CA ALA A 98 -4.67 0.40 -1.26
C ALA A 98 -5.63 -0.02 -0.15
N GLY A 99 -6.49 0.90 0.30
CA GLY A 99 -7.57 0.63 1.25
C GLY A 99 -8.61 -0.35 0.71
N ALA A 100 -9.10 -1.23 1.54
CA ALA A 100 -10.14 -2.20 1.15
C ALA A 100 -11.47 -1.50 0.83
N THR A 101 -11.80 -0.45 1.57
CA THR A 101 -12.98 0.41 1.34
C THR A 101 -12.92 1.09 -0.01
N GLU A 102 -11.74 1.60 -0.39
CA GLU A 102 -11.50 2.23 -1.69
C GLU A 102 -11.64 1.23 -2.84
N MET A 103 -11.13 0.00 -2.65
CA MET A 103 -11.32 -1.09 -3.63
C MET A 103 -12.80 -1.46 -3.78
N MET A 104 -13.55 -1.52 -2.68
CA MET A 104 -14.99 -1.81 -2.72
C MET A 104 -15.76 -0.69 -3.42
N GLN A 105 -15.44 0.56 -3.15
CA GLN A 105 -16.04 1.71 -3.82
C GLN A 105 -15.73 1.70 -5.33
N ALA A 106 -14.47 1.49 -5.72
CA ALA A 106 -14.07 1.36 -7.11
C ALA A 106 -14.83 0.24 -7.83
N ARG A 107 -14.98 -0.90 -7.15
CA ARG A 107 -15.77 -2.01 -7.66
C ARG A 107 -17.23 -1.65 -7.91
N SER A 108 -17.86 -0.89 -7.00
CA SER A 108 -19.24 -0.42 -7.18
C SER A 108 -19.39 0.54 -8.37
N GLN A 109 -18.31 1.21 -8.75
CA GLN A 109 -18.22 2.14 -9.87
C GLN A 109 -17.83 1.46 -11.21
N GLY A 110 -17.61 0.14 -11.19
CA GLY A 110 -17.36 -0.65 -12.41
C GLY A 110 -15.89 -1.01 -12.64
N ILE A 111 -14.96 -0.57 -11.80
CA ILE A 111 -13.55 -1.00 -11.86
C ILE A 111 -13.46 -2.41 -11.27
N ASP A 112 -13.06 -3.40 -12.07
CA ASP A 112 -13.06 -4.82 -11.68
C ASP A 112 -11.85 -5.19 -10.78
N VAL A 113 -11.58 -4.35 -9.77
CA VAL A 113 -10.50 -4.59 -8.79
C VAL A 113 -10.92 -5.63 -7.76
N VAL A 114 -10.00 -6.53 -7.40
CA VAL A 114 -10.18 -7.57 -6.38
C VAL A 114 -9.03 -7.50 -5.38
N ASN A 115 -9.36 -7.36 -4.09
CA ASN A 115 -8.40 -7.54 -3.00
C ASN A 115 -8.07 -9.04 -2.88
N TRP A 116 -6.79 -9.38 -2.80
CA TRP A 116 -6.36 -10.76 -2.68
C TRP A 116 -5.47 -11.04 -1.47
N ALA A 117 -5.14 -10.00 -0.68
CA ALA A 117 -4.52 -10.12 0.64
C ALA A 117 -4.74 -8.85 1.46
N THR A 118 -5.27 -8.96 2.66
CA THR A 118 -5.34 -7.84 3.62
C THR A 118 -4.05 -7.81 4.42
N LEU A 119 -3.24 -6.75 4.25
CA LEU A 119 -1.95 -6.64 4.93
C LEU A 119 -2.09 -6.00 6.31
N TYR A 120 -2.88 -4.95 6.46
CA TYR A 120 -3.19 -4.35 7.75
C TYR A 120 -4.33 -5.12 8.40
N GLN A 121 -3.99 -6.02 9.32
CA GLN A 121 -4.95 -6.86 10.04
C GLN A 121 -5.74 -6.08 11.09
N ASN A 122 -5.21 -4.92 11.52
CA ASN A 122 -5.89 -3.97 12.39
C ASN A 122 -6.18 -2.70 11.59
N TYR A 123 -7.39 -2.16 11.73
CA TYR A 123 -7.77 -0.91 11.09
C TYR A 123 -7.12 0.27 11.83
N PRO A 124 -6.29 1.09 11.18
CA PRO A 124 -5.41 2.02 11.88
C PRO A 124 -6.02 3.38 12.19
N VAL A 125 -7.23 3.67 11.68
CA VAL A 125 -7.83 5.00 11.86
C VAL A 125 -8.55 5.09 13.19
N THR A 126 -8.34 6.19 13.89
CA THR A 126 -8.85 6.44 15.23
C THR A 126 -9.26 7.90 15.42
N LEU A 127 -10.05 8.17 16.44
CA LEU A 127 -10.32 9.54 16.89
C LEU A 127 -9.21 9.96 17.85
N ILE A 128 -8.54 11.09 17.55
CA ILE A 128 -7.44 11.64 18.34
C ILE A 128 -7.92 12.98 18.93
N VAL A 129 -7.83 13.10 20.25
CA VAL A 129 -8.30 14.27 21.01
C VAL A 129 -7.23 14.77 21.98
N PRO A 130 -7.13 16.08 22.23
CA PRO A 130 -6.33 16.58 23.33
C PRO A 130 -6.86 16.05 24.66
N LYS A 131 -5.99 15.52 25.53
CA LYS A 131 -6.40 15.06 26.87
C LYS A 131 -7.07 16.15 27.69
N SER A 132 -6.63 17.41 27.49
CA SER A 132 -7.23 18.59 28.14
C SER A 132 -8.69 18.82 27.76
N ALA A 133 -9.17 18.27 26.64
CA ALA A 133 -10.56 18.39 26.21
C ALA A 133 -11.52 17.52 27.04
N GLY A 134 -11.01 16.52 27.77
CA GLY A 134 -11.81 15.65 28.65
C GLY A 134 -12.82 14.76 27.93
N VAL A 135 -12.66 14.56 26.62
CA VAL A 135 -13.51 13.71 25.77
C VAL A 135 -13.32 12.25 26.18
N LYS A 136 -14.40 11.51 26.39
CA LYS A 136 -14.36 10.09 26.74
C LYS A 136 -14.98 9.21 25.65
N THR A 137 -15.91 9.77 24.92
CA THR A 137 -16.59 9.08 23.81
C THR A 137 -16.80 10.07 22.66
N PRO A 138 -17.02 9.60 21.43
CA PRO A 138 -17.40 10.48 20.32
C PRO A 138 -18.63 11.35 20.58
N ALA A 139 -19.54 10.93 21.46
CA ALA A 139 -20.72 11.72 21.82
C ALA A 139 -20.38 13.05 22.51
N ASP A 140 -19.23 13.13 23.19
CA ASP A 140 -18.76 14.34 23.88
C ASP A 140 -18.27 15.42 22.89
N LEU A 141 -18.23 15.09 21.58
CA LEU A 141 -17.84 16.01 20.51
C LEU A 141 -19.05 16.69 19.83
N GLU A 142 -20.26 16.59 20.39
CA GLU A 142 -21.41 17.32 19.85
C GLU A 142 -21.13 18.83 19.79
N GLY A 143 -21.32 19.44 18.62
CA GLY A 143 -21.02 20.85 18.35
C GLY A 143 -19.53 21.16 18.10
N LYS A 144 -18.64 20.17 18.16
CA LYS A 144 -17.21 20.32 17.95
C LYS A 144 -16.80 20.12 16.49
N LYS A 145 -15.64 20.69 16.13
CA LYS A 145 -15.02 20.54 14.80
C LYS A 145 -14.08 19.36 14.79
N ILE A 146 -14.32 18.44 13.88
CA ILE A 146 -13.47 17.26 13.68
C ILE A 146 -12.70 17.42 12.37
N GLY A 147 -11.37 17.51 12.47
CA GLY A 147 -10.47 17.64 11.31
C GLY A 147 -10.25 16.30 10.60
N LEU A 148 -10.30 16.31 9.28
CA LEU A 148 -9.93 15.20 8.41
C LEU A 148 -9.52 15.74 7.03
N PRO A 149 -8.80 14.95 6.19
CA PRO A 149 -8.30 15.44 4.90
C PRO A 149 -9.38 15.98 3.96
N GLY A 150 -10.49 15.26 3.85
CA GLY A 150 -11.59 15.61 2.95
C GLY A 150 -12.74 14.62 3.07
N PRO A 151 -13.80 14.77 2.24
CA PRO A 151 -14.94 13.86 2.20
C PRO A 151 -14.62 12.59 1.37
N TYR A 152 -13.45 12.00 1.61
CA TYR A 152 -12.94 10.82 0.91
C TYR A 152 -11.92 10.07 1.77
N GLY A 153 -11.64 8.82 1.39
CA GLY A 153 -10.64 7.97 1.99
C GLY A 153 -10.98 7.46 3.38
N GLU A 154 -10.05 6.73 3.99
CA GLU A 154 -10.28 5.99 5.24
C GLU A 154 -10.71 6.89 6.42
N ASN A 155 -10.16 8.10 6.53
CA ASN A 155 -10.56 9.06 7.57
C ASN A 155 -12.05 9.44 7.46
N TYR A 156 -12.55 9.61 6.25
CA TYR A 156 -13.95 9.96 6.01
C TYR A 156 -14.89 8.78 6.29
N TYR A 157 -14.52 7.57 5.87
CA TYR A 157 -15.32 6.37 6.16
C TYR A 157 -15.38 6.09 7.65
N ALA A 158 -14.27 6.31 8.36
CA ALA A 158 -14.20 6.22 9.82
C ALA A 158 -15.10 7.26 10.51
N LEU A 159 -15.17 8.51 9.99
CA LEU A 159 -16.13 9.51 10.46
C LEU A 159 -17.57 9.03 10.32
N LEU A 160 -17.94 8.48 9.17
CA LEU A 160 -19.28 7.96 8.93
C LEU A 160 -19.62 6.78 9.86
N ALA A 161 -18.67 5.87 10.10
CA ALA A 161 -18.83 4.77 11.04
C ALA A 161 -19.06 5.29 12.48
N MET A 162 -18.29 6.31 12.89
CA MET A 162 -18.46 6.97 14.17
C MET A 162 -19.84 7.63 14.30
N GLN A 163 -20.25 8.38 13.29
CA GLN A 163 -21.55 9.04 13.27
C GLN A 163 -22.70 8.04 13.35
N ASP A 164 -22.62 6.92 12.65
CA ASP A 164 -23.61 5.84 12.69
C ASP A 164 -23.66 5.16 14.06
N SER A 165 -22.52 4.76 14.60
CA SER A 165 -22.40 4.01 15.86
C SER A 165 -22.92 4.78 17.08
N TYR A 166 -22.76 6.11 17.09
CA TYR A 166 -23.16 6.98 18.19
C TYR A 166 -24.41 7.83 17.89
N ASN A 167 -25.06 7.61 16.75
CA ASN A 167 -26.22 8.39 16.28
C ASN A 167 -25.96 9.91 16.29
N LEU A 168 -24.75 10.32 15.89
CA LEU A 168 -24.35 11.71 15.92
C LEU A 168 -24.90 12.51 14.75
N GLY A 169 -25.07 11.86 13.57
CA GLY A 169 -25.55 12.53 12.38
C GLY A 169 -24.70 13.79 12.08
N GLN A 170 -25.36 14.95 11.96
CA GLN A 170 -24.70 16.23 11.75
C GLN A 170 -24.36 16.99 13.06
N LYS A 171 -24.46 16.36 14.20
CA LYS A 171 -24.14 16.98 15.50
C LYS A 171 -22.65 17.26 15.66
N VAL A 172 -21.80 16.57 14.95
CA VAL A 172 -20.37 16.87 14.83
C VAL A 172 -20.10 17.50 13.47
N THR A 173 -19.24 18.52 13.42
CA THR A 173 -18.96 19.25 12.19
C THR A 173 -17.64 18.79 11.60
N PRO A 174 -17.63 18.11 10.42
CA PRO A 174 -16.39 17.82 9.72
C PRO A 174 -15.72 19.11 9.23
N SER A 175 -14.42 19.22 9.47
CA SER A 175 -13.59 20.30 8.96
C SER A 175 -12.56 19.70 8.00
N TYR A 176 -12.70 20.01 6.71
CA TYR A 176 -11.80 19.51 5.69
C TYR A 176 -10.57 20.37 5.62
N ILE A 177 -9.44 19.83 6.10
CA ILE A 177 -8.19 20.55 6.36
C ILE A 177 -7.02 20.08 5.47
N GLY A 178 -7.30 19.23 4.46
CA GLY A 178 -6.24 18.58 3.68
C GLY A 178 -5.38 17.69 4.60
N TYR A 179 -4.12 17.51 4.23
CA TYR A 179 -3.16 16.70 5.00
C TYR A 179 -2.43 17.52 6.07
N THR A 180 -3.16 18.36 6.83
CA THR A 180 -2.60 19.24 7.86
C THR A 180 -3.08 18.89 9.27
N GLN A 181 -3.46 17.63 9.50
CA GLN A 181 -4.09 17.17 10.75
C GLN A 181 -3.29 17.56 11.99
N VAL A 182 -1.98 17.31 11.98
CA VAL A 182 -1.07 17.64 13.09
C VAL A 182 -1.10 19.15 13.37
N ALA A 183 -0.88 19.98 12.36
CA ALA A 183 -0.85 21.43 12.51
C ALA A 183 -2.21 22.01 12.95
N ALA A 184 -3.31 21.49 12.39
CA ALA A 184 -4.65 21.95 12.71
C ALA A 184 -5.05 21.62 14.16
N LEU A 185 -4.68 20.45 14.68
CA LEU A 185 -4.97 20.09 16.07
C LEU A 185 -4.08 20.86 17.05
N VAL A 186 -2.77 20.96 16.78
CA VAL A 186 -1.80 21.68 17.62
C VAL A 186 -2.13 23.18 17.70
N SER A 187 -2.57 23.79 16.57
CA SER A 187 -2.99 25.21 16.53
C SER A 187 -4.43 25.44 17.00
N GLN A 188 -5.15 24.40 17.44
CA GLN A 188 -6.53 24.48 17.91
C GLN A 188 -7.52 24.98 16.82
N GLN A 189 -7.20 24.79 15.54
CA GLN A 189 -8.12 25.07 14.44
C GLN A 189 -9.31 24.09 14.44
N VAL A 190 -9.07 22.88 14.94
CA VAL A 190 -10.07 21.82 15.15
C VAL A 190 -9.98 21.30 16.59
N ASP A 191 -11.09 20.74 17.11
CA ASP A 191 -11.17 20.23 18.48
C ASP A 191 -10.69 18.79 18.60
N ALA A 192 -10.77 18.03 17.50
CA ALA A 192 -10.34 16.64 17.36
C ALA A 192 -9.95 16.36 15.92
N ILE A 193 -9.28 15.26 15.67
CA ILE A 193 -9.04 14.74 14.32
C ILE A 193 -9.40 13.27 14.22
N ILE A 194 -9.82 12.86 13.03
CA ILE A 194 -9.77 11.45 12.64
C ILE A 194 -8.47 11.25 11.88
N GLY A 195 -7.59 10.43 12.45
CA GLY A 195 -6.23 10.24 11.97
C GLY A 195 -5.74 8.81 12.14
N PHE A 196 -4.56 8.54 11.64
CA PHE A 196 -3.92 7.24 11.71
C PHE A 196 -3.12 7.11 13.03
N GLU A 197 -3.38 6.03 13.78
CA GLU A 197 -2.69 5.78 15.06
C GLU A 197 -1.18 5.55 14.89
N ASN A 198 -0.80 4.97 13.75
CA ASN A 198 0.59 4.68 13.44
C ASN A 198 1.37 5.88 12.86
N ASN A 199 0.70 6.99 12.53
CA ASN A 199 1.31 8.17 11.95
C ASN A 199 0.88 9.46 12.66
N ASP A 200 -0.37 9.92 12.47
CA ASP A 200 -0.85 11.21 13.02
C ASP A 200 -0.70 11.30 14.53
N LEU A 201 -1.09 10.23 15.26
CA LEU A 201 -0.98 10.19 16.72
C LEU A 201 0.47 10.38 17.20
N ILE A 202 1.42 9.74 16.53
CA ILE A 202 2.84 9.82 16.85
C ILE A 202 3.36 11.23 16.55
N ALA A 203 3.05 11.75 15.36
CA ALA A 203 3.49 13.09 14.95
C ALA A 203 2.96 14.20 15.87
N ILE A 204 1.70 14.09 16.32
CA ILE A 204 1.09 15.05 17.26
C ILE A 204 1.78 15.00 18.62
N ARG A 205 2.07 13.81 19.14
CA ARG A 205 2.81 13.65 20.40
C ARG A 205 4.23 14.21 20.31
N ASN A 206 4.91 13.98 19.21
CA ASN A 206 6.24 14.56 18.94
C ASN A 206 6.19 16.09 18.78
N ALA A 207 5.05 16.65 18.32
CA ALA A 207 4.83 18.10 18.33
C ALA A 207 4.50 18.68 19.72
N GLY A 208 4.51 17.86 20.77
CA GLY A 208 4.37 18.28 22.18
C GLY A 208 2.93 18.39 22.68
N LEU A 209 1.93 17.94 21.89
CA LEU A 209 0.53 17.93 22.34
C LEU A 209 0.18 16.60 23.02
N ASP A 210 -0.27 16.64 24.28
CA ASP A 210 -0.72 15.44 24.99
C ASP A 210 -2.11 15.04 24.52
N VAL A 211 -2.18 13.91 23.81
CA VAL A 211 -3.39 13.40 23.18
C VAL A 211 -3.68 11.96 23.57
N GLU A 212 -4.96 11.60 23.50
CA GLU A 212 -5.45 10.24 23.67
C GLU A 212 -6.24 9.78 22.44
N GLN A 213 -6.30 8.46 22.26
CA GLN A 213 -7.13 7.79 21.26
C GLN A 213 -8.47 7.45 21.87
N ILE A 214 -9.53 7.69 21.13
CA ILE A 214 -10.89 7.29 21.50
C ILE A 214 -11.40 6.33 20.43
N PRO A 215 -11.96 5.16 20.81
CA PRO A 215 -12.59 4.26 19.86
C PRO A 215 -13.68 4.95 19.05
N LEU A 216 -13.61 4.79 17.73
CA LEU A 216 -14.56 5.42 16.80
C LEU A 216 -15.98 4.86 16.92
N VAL A 217 -16.10 3.58 17.27
CA VAL A 217 -17.38 2.87 17.30
C VAL A 217 -17.53 2.07 18.59
N LYS A 218 -18.78 1.71 18.90
CA LYS A 218 -19.10 0.74 19.96
C LYS A 218 -18.90 -0.67 19.40
N GLY A 219 -17.87 -1.36 19.87
CA GLY A 219 -17.50 -2.68 19.34
C GLY A 219 -16.44 -2.59 18.23
N GLU A 220 -16.49 -3.52 17.29
CA GLU A 220 -15.55 -3.56 16.16
C GLU A 220 -15.95 -2.58 15.05
N ILE A 221 -14.98 -1.93 14.45
CA ILE A 221 -15.21 -1.06 13.31
C ILE A 221 -15.50 -1.90 12.07
N PRO A 222 -16.59 -1.65 11.32
CA PRO A 222 -16.95 -2.45 10.15
C PRO A 222 -16.13 -2.01 8.91
N LEU A 223 -14.81 -1.95 9.05
CA LEU A 223 -13.89 -1.50 8.00
C LEU A 223 -12.67 -2.43 7.95
N VAL A 224 -12.32 -2.87 6.76
CA VAL A 224 -11.16 -3.71 6.50
C VAL A 224 -9.95 -2.83 6.23
N GLY A 225 -8.80 -3.21 6.76
CA GLY A 225 -7.54 -2.48 6.56
C GLY A 225 -6.98 -2.58 5.13
N ALA A 226 -5.89 -1.85 4.89
CA ALA A 226 -5.25 -1.81 3.60
C ALA A 226 -4.65 -3.17 3.20
N GLY A 227 -4.63 -3.42 1.89
CA GLY A 227 -4.17 -4.68 1.34
C GLY A 227 -3.74 -4.60 -0.12
N LEU A 228 -3.49 -5.75 -0.71
CA LEU A 228 -3.06 -5.87 -2.09
C LEU A 228 -4.23 -6.27 -2.99
N GLY A 229 -4.37 -5.57 -4.09
CA GLY A 229 -5.40 -5.82 -5.10
C GLY A 229 -4.84 -5.79 -6.52
N SER A 230 -5.61 -6.31 -7.44
CA SER A 230 -5.37 -6.26 -8.88
C SER A 230 -6.69 -6.24 -9.64
N LEU A 231 -6.67 -5.96 -10.93
CA LEU A 231 -7.84 -6.26 -11.74
C LEU A 231 -8.09 -7.77 -11.74
N LYS A 232 -9.34 -8.17 -11.69
CA LYS A 232 -9.74 -9.59 -11.69
C LYS A 232 -9.26 -10.33 -12.93
N THR A 233 -9.25 -9.66 -14.07
CA THR A 233 -8.74 -10.20 -15.33
C THR A 233 -7.25 -10.51 -15.30
N ASN A 234 -6.49 -9.80 -14.45
CA ASN A 234 -5.04 -9.93 -14.33
C ASN A 234 -4.63 -10.73 -13.08
N LEU A 235 -5.61 -11.23 -12.31
CA LEU A 235 -5.35 -12.00 -11.11
C LEU A 235 -4.59 -13.30 -11.47
N ASN A 236 -3.33 -13.38 -11.03
CA ASN A 236 -2.48 -14.57 -11.14
C ASN A 236 -2.15 -15.12 -9.75
N PRO A 237 -2.98 -16.02 -9.21
CA PRO A 237 -2.84 -16.45 -7.82
C PRO A 237 -1.50 -17.11 -7.51
N LYS A 238 -0.87 -17.82 -8.49
CA LYS A 238 0.42 -18.48 -8.29
C LYS A 238 1.58 -17.49 -8.18
N VAL A 239 1.60 -16.46 -9.03
CA VAL A 239 2.61 -15.39 -8.98
C VAL A 239 2.40 -14.55 -7.74
N TYR A 240 1.16 -14.15 -7.46
CA TYR A 240 0.84 -13.28 -6.33
C TYR A 240 1.04 -13.97 -4.97
N ALA A 241 0.88 -15.28 -4.88
CA ALA A 241 1.24 -16.04 -3.68
C ALA A 241 2.76 -15.98 -3.38
N ARG A 242 3.59 -16.00 -4.41
CA ARG A 242 5.05 -15.84 -4.26
C ARG A 242 5.41 -14.42 -3.80
N ILE A 243 4.72 -13.40 -4.35
CA ILE A 243 4.87 -12.00 -3.91
C ILE A 243 4.45 -11.83 -2.46
N LEU A 244 3.29 -12.39 -2.07
CA LEU A 244 2.79 -12.33 -0.69
C LEU A 244 3.78 -12.98 0.29
N SER A 245 4.34 -14.13 -0.08
CA SER A 245 5.36 -14.81 0.74
C SER A 245 6.65 -14.00 0.86
N ALA A 246 7.06 -13.29 -0.19
CA ALA A 246 8.22 -12.40 -0.15
C ALA A 246 7.98 -11.18 0.77
N ILE A 247 6.81 -10.57 0.69
CA ILE A 247 6.42 -9.46 1.59
C ILE A 247 6.37 -9.94 3.04
N GLU A 248 5.84 -11.13 3.31
CA GLU A 248 5.80 -11.70 4.66
C GLU A 248 7.21 -11.88 5.25
N LYS A 249 8.19 -12.32 4.46
CA LYS A 249 9.60 -12.34 4.89
C LYS A 249 10.09 -10.92 5.23
N GLY A 250 9.75 -9.92 4.39
CA GLY A 250 10.09 -8.52 4.65
C GLY A 250 9.48 -7.99 5.94
N VAL A 251 8.22 -8.34 6.24
CA VAL A 251 7.56 -8.00 7.51
C VAL A 251 8.29 -8.64 8.69
N LYS A 252 8.58 -9.94 8.58
CA LYS A 252 9.26 -10.71 9.65
C LYS A 252 10.63 -10.13 9.97
N ASP A 253 11.46 -9.89 8.96
CA ASP A 253 12.77 -9.28 9.14
C ASP A 253 12.69 -7.87 9.73
N SER A 254 11.68 -7.09 9.31
CA SER A 254 11.42 -5.75 9.85
C SER A 254 11.02 -5.79 11.32
N GLN A 255 10.32 -6.83 11.75
CA GLN A 255 9.92 -7.03 13.16
C GLN A 255 11.09 -7.55 14.01
N GLU A 256 11.96 -8.41 13.43
CA GLU A 256 13.13 -8.97 14.11
C GLU A 256 14.22 -7.91 14.34
N ASP A 257 14.48 -7.07 13.33
CA ASP A 257 15.46 -5.97 13.43
C ASP A 257 14.95 -4.70 12.73
N PRO A 258 14.12 -3.88 13.41
CA PRO A 258 13.59 -2.65 12.86
C PRO A 258 14.69 -1.63 12.46
N GLN A 259 15.85 -1.66 13.13
CA GLN A 259 16.94 -0.73 12.83
C GLN A 259 17.62 -1.08 11.51
N ALA A 260 17.95 -2.34 11.30
CA ALA A 260 18.48 -2.81 10.01
C ALA A 260 17.47 -2.60 8.88
N ALA A 261 16.17 -2.77 9.15
CA ALA A 261 15.12 -2.47 8.19
C ALA A 261 15.12 -0.98 7.81
N MET A 262 15.25 -0.06 8.77
CA MET A 262 15.31 1.39 8.51
C MET A 262 16.49 1.78 7.61
N ASP A 263 17.62 1.09 7.68
CA ASP A 263 18.77 1.32 6.78
C ASP A 263 18.45 0.95 5.32
N LEU A 264 17.68 -0.10 5.12
CA LEU A 264 17.20 -0.50 3.79
C LEU A 264 16.12 0.46 3.28
N ILE A 265 15.17 0.84 4.13
CA ILE A 265 14.09 1.77 3.82
C ILE A 265 14.62 3.15 3.40
N ALA A 266 15.71 3.60 4.01
CA ALA A 266 16.35 4.89 3.69
C ALA A 266 16.81 5.02 2.23
N LYS A 267 17.00 3.91 1.53
CA LYS A 267 17.31 3.92 0.09
C LYS A 267 16.12 4.37 -0.77
N HIS A 268 14.91 4.23 -0.24
CA HIS A 268 13.65 4.56 -0.92
C HIS A 268 13.01 5.84 -0.40
N VAL A 269 13.32 6.25 0.84
CA VAL A 269 12.71 7.40 1.53
C VAL A 269 13.79 8.46 1.81
N PRO A 270 14.02 9.42 0.89
CA PRO A 270 15.13 10.38 0.98
C PRO A 270 15.11 11.26 2.24
N SER A 271 13.93 11.54 2.82
CA SER A 271 13.80 12.34 4.04
C SER A 271 14.49 11.71 5.25
N LEU A 272 14.75 10.41 5.23
CA LEU A 272 15.48 9.71 6.32
C LEU A 272 16.98 10.02 6.39
N ALA A 273 17.50 10.83 5.46
CA ALA A 273 18.84 11.40 5.57
C ALA A 273 18.94 12.44 6.71
N ASP A 274 17.83 13.07 7.08
CA ASP A 274 17.73 13.97 8.22
C ASP A 274 17.54 13.15 9.51
N PRO A 275 18.39 13.33 10.56
CA PRO A 275 18.32 12.55 11.78
C PRO A 275 17.01 12.72 12.56
N ASP A 276 16.43 13.93 12.58
CA ASP A 276 15.19 14.20 13.31
C ASP A 276 14.01 13.55 12.60
N GLN A 277 13.97 13.65 11.26
CA GLN A 277 12.98 12.95 10.43
C GLN A 277 13.10 11.43 10.58
N ARG A 278 14.34 10.91 10.63
CA ARG A 278 14.59 9.49 10.83
C ARG A 278 14.10 8.98 12.18
N ALA A 279 14.29 9.76 13.26
CA ALA A 279 13.82 9.39 14.59
C ALA A 279 12.29 9.24 14.61
N LEU A 280 11.56 10.25 14.14
CA LEU A 280 10.10 10.21 14.01
C LEU A 280 9.63 9.05 13.13
N ALA A 281 10.24 8.90 11.96
CA ALA A 281 9.90 7.82 11.02
C ALA A 281 10.15 6.43 11.61
N THR A 282 11.13 6.27 12.50
CA THR A 282 11.37 4.99 13.19
C THR A 282 10.20 4.64 14.12
N GLU A 283 9.66 5.62 14.85
CA GLU A 283 8.47 5.40 15.69
C GLU A 283 7.24 5.04 14.83
N VAL A 284 7.02 5.77 13.73
CA VAL A 284 5.94 5.49 12.74
C VAL A 284 6.10 4.08 12.17
N PHE A 285 7.31 3.69 11.78
CA PHE A 285 7.59 2.36 11.25
C PHE A 285 7.28 1.25 12.26
N GLN A 286 7.75 1.38 13.50
CA GLN A 286 7.48 0.41 14.55
C GLN A 286 5.99 0.29 14.87
N ALA A 287 5.24 1.40 14.83
CA ALA A 287 3.79 1.37 14.99
C ALA A 287 3.11 0.70 13.80
N THR A 288 3.59 0.98 12.58
CA THR A 288 3.06 0.37 11.34
C THR A 288 3.27 -1.15 11.32
N LEU A 289 4.41 -1.65 11.83
CA LEU A 289 4.65 -3.11 11.90
C LEU A 289 3.59 -3.85 12.71
N LYS A 290 2.97 -3.19 13.70
CA LYS A 290 1.87 -3.79 14.49
C LYS A 290 0.61 -4.02 13.67
N LEU A 291 0.37 -3.22 12.63
CA LEU A 291 -0.78 -3.36 11.74
C LEU A 291 -0.74 -4.65 10.92
N TYR A 292 0.47 -5.12 10.60
CA TYR A 292 0.69 -6.40 9.91
C TYR A 292 0.49 -7.62 10.80
N SER A 293 0.40 -7.42 12.11
CA SER A 293 0.27 -8.50 13.09
C SER A 293 -1.21 -8.78 13.37
N GLY A 294 -1.56 -10.06 13.43
CA GLY A 294 -2.90 -10.54 13.77
C GLY A 294 -2.84 -11.99 14.23
N ASN A 295 -3.96 -12.52 14.71
CA ASN A 295 -4.08 -13.90 15.15
C ASN A 295 -4.28 -14.90 13.99
N ALA A 296 -4.47 -14.37 12.78
CA ALA A 296 -4.70 -15.15 11.56
C ALA A 296 -3.42 -15.27 10.72
N GLN A 297 -3.51 -16.02 9.63
CA GLN A 297 -2.46 -16.14 8.63
C GLN A 297 -2.17 -14.80 7.97
N PHE A 298 -0.91 -14.56 7.59
CA PHE A 298 -0.53 -13.34 6.88
C PHE A 298 -1.35 -13.16 5.58
N GLY A 299 -1.89 -11.98 5.41
CA GLY A 299 -2.78 -11.66 4.29
C GLY A 299 -4.24 -12.11 4.48
N HIS A 300 -4.60 -12.64 5.66
CA HIS A 300 -5.95 -13.13 5.95
C HIS A 300 -7.03 -12.13 5.60
N GLN A 301 -8.13 -12.64 5.07
CA GLN A 301 -9.32 -11.89 4.72
C GLN A 301 -10.49 -12.50 5.48
N ASP A 302 -11.10 -11.75 6.40
CA ASP A 302 -12.28 -12.17 7.15
C ASP A 302 -13.54 -11.93 6.31
N PRO A 303 -14.23 -12.98 5.85
CA PRO A 303 -15.44 -12.84 5.04
C PRO A 303 -16.56 -12.09 5.75
N GLN A 304 -16.69 -12.24 7.08
CA GLN A 304 -17.71 -11.56 7.85
C GLN A 304 -17.45 -10.06 7.89
N LEU A 305 -16.23 -9.64 8.19
CA LEU A 305 -15.86 -8.22 8.20
C LEU A 305 -16.02 -7.56 6.82
N TRP A 306 -15.71 -8.30 5.73
CA TRP A 306 -15.95 -7.82 4.37
C TRP A 306 -17.45 -7.62 4.08
N GLU A 307 -18.32 -8.50 4.59
CA GLU A 307 -19.77 -8.35 4.46
C GLU A 307 -20.30 -7.18 5.26
N GLU A 308 -19.87 -7.03 6.51
CA GLU A 308 -20.21 -5.91 7.40
C GLU A 308 -19.78 -4.57 6.78
N MET A 309 -18.57 -4.48 6.23
CA MET A 309 -18.08 -3.32 5.50
C MET A 309 -18.96 -2.98 4.29
N SER A 310 -19.34 -3.98 3.50
CA SER A 310 -20.18 -3.79 2.33
C SER A 310 -21.56 -3.23 2.70
N ILE A 311 -22.19 -3.78 3.74
CA ILE A 311 -23.48 -3.31 4.26
C ILE A 311 -23.35 -1.89 4.80
N PHE A 312 -22.28 -1.64 5.56
CA PHE A 312 -22.02 -0.31 6.12
C PHE A 312 -21.84 0.75 5.02
N LEU A 313 -21.02 0.49 4.02
CA LEU A 313 -20.76 1.45 2.92
C LEU A 313 -22.02 1.75 2.10
N ALA A 314 -22.88 0.76 1.89
CA ALA A 314 -24.18 0.98 1.25
C ALA A 314 -25.11 1.83 2.12
N LYS A 315 -25.20 1.55 3.42
CA LYS A 315 -25.98 2.35 4.39
C LYS A 315 -25.49 3.79 4.48
N ALA A 316 -24.17 3.99 4.42
CA ALA A 316 -23.53 5.31 4.44
C ALA A 316 -23.66 6.08 3.11
N GLY A 317 -24.19 5.46 2.06
CA GLY A 317 -24.33 6.08 0.73
C GLY A 317 -23.01 6.24 -0.04
N ILE A 318 -21.96 5.48 0.35
CA ILE A 318 -20.67 5.46 -0.34
C ILE A 318 -20.73 4.58 -1.58
N VAL A 319 -21.52 3.52 -1.52
CA VAL A 319 -21.85 2.67 -2.65
C VAL A 319 -23.38 2.61 -2.82
N ASP A 320 -23.88 2.55 -4.03
CA ASP A 320 -25.31 2.56 -4.32
C ASP A 320 -26.08 1.39 -3.69
N LYS A 321 -25.40 0.26 -3.58
CA LYS A 321 -25.89 -0.98 -2.96
C LYS A 321 -24.73 -1.82 -2.44
N ALA A 322 -25.00 -2.67 -1.45
CA ALA A 322 -24.01 -3.61 -0.93
C ALA A 322 -23.39 -4.46 -2.05
N VAL A 323 -22.07 -4.51 -2.06
CA VAL A 323 -21.30 -5.30 -3.05
C VAL A 323 -21.03 -6.67 -2.44
N PRO A 324 -21.45 -7.78 -3.08
CA PRO A 324 -21.20 -9.10 -2.53
C PRO A 324 -19.71 -9.33 -2.25
N PRO A 325 -19.31 -9.80 -1.06
CA PRO A 325 -17.90 -9.94 -0.66
C PRO A 325 -17.06 -10.73 -1.66
N LEU A 326 -17.57 -11.85 -2.18
CA LEU A 326 -16.88 -12.69 -3.19
C LEU A 326 -16.60 -11.98 -4.51
N ASN A 327 -17.19 -10.81 -4.75
CA ASN A 327 -16.88 -9.98 -5.90
C ASN A 327 -15.72 -9.02 -5.63
N VAL A 328 -15.38 -8.77 -4.36
CA VAL A 328 -14.39 -7.76 -3.95
C VAL A 328 -13.11 -8.37 -3.45
N PHE A 329 -13.14 -9.57 -2.87
CA PHE A 329 -11.93 -10.25 -2.43
C PHE A 329 -11.82 -11.70 -2.92
N SER A 330 -10.59 -12.22 -2.94
CA SER A 330 -10.26 -13.60 -3.28
C SER A 330 -9.26 -14.17 -2.29
N ALA A 331 -9.63 -15.20 -1.56
CA ALA A 331 -8.75 -15.89 -0.61
C ALA A 331 -7.78 -16.88 -1.28
N GLU A 332 -7.78 -17.03 -2.61
CA GLU A 332 -6.99 -18.03 -3.31
C GLU A 332 -5.49 -17.80 -3.17
N VAL A 333 -5.05 -16.54 -3.29
CA VAL A 333 -3.64 -16.15 -3.17
C VAL A 333 -3.10 -16.50 -1.79
N VAL A 334 -3.85 -16.17 -0.73
CA VAL A 334 -3.47 -16.48 0.66
C VAL A 334 -3.37 -17.98 0.87
N LYS A 335 -4.33 -18.76 0.38
CA LYS A 335 -4.32 -20.23 0.48
C LYS A 335 -3.08 -20.84 -0.19
N LEU A 336 -2.74 -20.37 -1.39
CA LEU A 336 -1.56 -20.85 -2.12
C LEU A 336 -0.26 -20.46 -1.43
N SER A 337 -0.15 -19.23 -0.91
CA SER A 337 1.02 -18.78 -0.16
C SER A 337 1.25 -19.65 1.09
N GLN A 338 0.21 -20.05 1.79
CA GLN A 338 0.33 -20.91 2.97
C GLN A 338 0.63 -22.37 2.61
N ALA A 339 0.02 -22.89 1.54
CA ALA A 339 0.31 -24.26 1.08
C ALA A 339 1.78 -24.45 0.71
N ALA A 340 2.43 -23.43 0.16
CA ALA A 340 3.86 -23.48 -0.19
C ALA A 340 4.80 -23.53 1.02
N LYS A 341 4.32 -23.30 2.25
CA LYS A 341 5.12 -23.35 3.50
C LYS A 341 4.98 -24.68 4.24
N GLN A 342 4.02 -25.51 3.83
CA GLN A 342 3.88 -26.86 4.41
C GLN A 342 4.94 -27.76 3.79
N PRO A 343 5.72 -28.50 4.62
CA PRO A 343 6.81 -29.37 4.17
C PRO A 343 6.30 -30.56 3.33
#